data_b1649864fc6bd3513c425ca06a337017
#
_entry.id   b1649864fc6bd3513c425ca06a337017
#
_cell.length_a   1.000
_cell.length_b   1.000
_cell.length_c   1.000
_cell.angle_alpha   90.00
_cell.angle_beta   90.00
_cell.angle_gamma   90.00
#
_symmetry.space_group_name_H-M   'P 1'
#
loop_
_entity.id
_entity.type
_entity.pdbx_description
1 polymer ?
#
loop_
_entity_poly.entity_id
_entity_poly.type
_entity_poly.pdbx_seq_one_letter_code
_entity_poly.pdbx_strand_id
1 'polypeptide(L)'
;MKSYLFLLCLVAGAAAFGAEPQPLYLDVSQPVEARVEDLLSRLTLEEKISIIHADSKFTTAAIPRLGIPRRWMSDGPHGVREDVGPDTWQPAGHTDDFSTAMPAGICLAATWNPDLAFSEGEAIGQEARMRGKDIMLGPGVNILRTPLCGRNFEYLGEDPFLTSRMAVGYIRGAQSQDISSCVKHFALNNQEFQRGSINVEVDERTLHEIYLPAFKAAVQEAGVWSVMGAYNQFRGQHCCEND
;
A
#
# COMPACT_ATOMS: atom_id res chain seq x y z
N MET A 1 -12.87 79.83 -27.20
CA MET A 1 -13.27 78.49 -27.65
C MET A 1 -12.77 77.48 -26.65
N LYS A 2 -13.68 76.93 -25.83
CA LYS A 2 -13.33 75.93 -24.82
C LYS A 2 -13.86 74.58 -25.28
N SER A 3 -12.95 73.64 -25.61
CA SER A 3 -13.28 72.28 -26.00
C SER A 3 -13.45 71.44 -24.75
N TYR A 4 -14.65 70.84 -24.56
CA TYR A 4 -14.92 69.85 -23.52
C TYR A 4 -14.68 68.46 -24.08
N LEU A 5 -13.71 67.75 -23.47
CA LEU A 5 -13.39 66.36 -23.78
C LEU A 5 -14.29 65.46 -22.90
N PHE A 6 -15.23 64.76 -23.49
CA PHE A 6 -16.05 63.77 -22.77
C PHE A 6 -15.27 62.45 -22.67
N LEU A 7 -14.91 62.07 -21.43
CA LEU A 7 -14.27 60.80 -21.13
C LEU A 7 -15.38 59.75 -20.91
N LEU A 8 -15.55 58.84 -21.84
CA LEU A 8 -16.49 57.71 -21.74
C LEU A 8 -15.82 56.59 -20.92
N CYS A 9 -16.23 56.43 -19.64
CA CYS A 9 -15.83 55.27 -18.85
C CYS A 9 -16.61 54.06 -19.28
N LEU A 10 -15.98 53.13 -20.02
CA LEU A 10 -16.47 51.78 -20.23
C LEU A 10 -16.25 50.96 -18.96
N VAL A 11 -17.31 50.72 -18.21
CA VAL A 11 -17.31 49.75 -17.11
C VAL A 11 -17.46 48.37 -17.74
N ALA A 12 -16.35 47.66 -17.93
CA ALA A 12 -16.37 46.25 -18.29
C ALA A 12 -16.83 45.45 -17.06
N GLY A 13 -18.06 45.00 -17.07
CA GLY A 13 -18.59 44.06 -16.12
C GLY A 13 -17.89 42.72 -16.29
N ALA A 14 -16.91 42.42 -15.42
CA ALA A 14 -16.38 41.07 -15.30
C ALA A 14 -17.51 40.19 -14.75
N ALA A 15 -18.12 39.38 -15.63
CA ALA A 15 -18.96 38.28 -15.19
C ALA A 15 -18.08 37.34 -14.36
N ALA A 16 -18.26 37.33 -13.05
CA ALA A 16 -17.70 36.32 -12.17
C ALA A 16 -18.35 34.98 -12.59
N PHE A 17 -17.64 34.20 -13.39
CA PHE A 17 -17.97 32.80 -13.54
C PHE A 17 -17.80 32.19 -12.15
N GLY A 18 -18.91 31.95 -11.46
CA GLY A 18 -18.93 31.23 -10.21
C GLY A 18 -18.27 29.88 -10.45
N ALA A 19 -17.13 29.65 -9.79
CA ALA A 19 -16.51 28.33 -9.79
C ALA A 19 -17.58 27.34 -9.30
N GLU A 20 -17.80 26.26 -10.04
CA GLU A 20 -18.64 25.15 -9.57
C GLU A 20 -18.15 24.74 -8.18
N PRO A 21 -19.06 24.53 -7.21
CA PRO A 21 -18.65 24.13 -5.89
C PRO A 21 -17.81 22.86 -5.96
N GLN A 22 -16.67 22.87 -5.25
CA GLN A 22 -15.77 21.72 -5.23
C GLN A 22 -16.55 20.45 -4.85
N PRO A 23 -16.41 19.33 -5.57
CA PRO A 23 -17.06 18.09 -5.22
C PRO A 23 -16.74 17.65 -3.78
N LEU A 24 -17.73 17.13 -3.06
CA LEU A 24 -17.60 16.79 -1.66
C LEU A 24 -16.47 15.76 -1.40
N TYR A 25 -16.26 14.82 -2.33
CA TYR A 25 -15.18 13.83 -2.17
C TYR A 25 -13.77 14.43 -2.15
N LEU A 26 -13.59 15.64 -2.68
CA LEU A 26 -12.30 16.36 -2.65
C LEU A 26 -12.13 17.22 -1.39
N ASP A 27 -13.19 17.46 -0.63
CA ASP A 27 -13.13 18.24 0.61
C ASP A 27 -12.65 17.35 1.77
N VAL A 28 -11.36 17.48 2.11
CA VAL A 28 -10.71 16.69 3.17
C VAL A 28 -11.26 16.98 4.58
N SER A 29 -12.01 18.07 4.77
CA SER A 29 -12.65 18.39 6.05
C SER A 29 -13.89 17.58 6.32
N GLN A 30 -14.46 16.94 5.29
CA GLN A 30 -15.66 16.12 5.41
C GLN A 30 -15.34 14.71 5.91
N PRO A 31 -16.30 14.05 6.58
CA PRO A 31 -16.15 12.65 6.98
C PRO A 31 -15.83 11.73 5.79
N VAL A 32 -14.94 10.75 6.01
CA VAL A 32 -14.49 9.83 4.96
C VAL A 32 -15.68 9.13 4.29
N GLU A 33 -16.64 8.65 5.06
CA GLU A 33 -17.83 7.95 4.54
C GLU A 33 -18.64 8.84 3.58
N ALA A 34 -18.87 10.11 3.94
CA ALA A 34 -19.59 11.03 3.08
C ALA A 34 -18.83 11.31 1.76
N ARG A 35 -17.49 11.38 1.83
CA ARG A 35 -16.62 11.54 0.65
C ARG A 35 -16.66 10.30 -0.24
N VAL A 36 -16.66 9.10 0.36
CA VAL A 36 -16.76 7.83 -0.37
C VAL A 36 -18.10 7.72 -1.09
N GLU A 37 -19.20 8.01 -0.42
CA GLU A 37 -20.55 7.98 -1.02
C GLU A 37 -20.67 8.95 -2.20
N ASP A 38 -20.19 10.19 -2.04
CA ASP A 38 -20.19 11.17 -3.13
C ASP A 38 -19.36 10.68 -4.32
N LEU A 39 -18.16 10.15 -4.08
CA LEU A 39 -17.31 9.60 -5.13
C LEU A 39 -17.97 8.41 -5.84
N LEU A 40 -18.51 7.45 -5.10
CA LEU A 40 -19.18 6.27 -5.63
C LEU A 40 -20.40 6.63 -6.50
N SER A 41 -21.12 7.69 -6.13
CA SER A 41 -22.26 8.19 -6.93
C SER A 41 -21.84 8.76 -8.28
N ARG A 42 -20.60 9.21 -8.41
CA ARG A 42 -20.04 9.82 -9.63
C ARG A 42 -19.35 8.82 -10.55
N LEU A 43 -18.95 7.66 -10.04
CA LEU A 43 -18.30 6.61 -10.81
C LEU A 43 -19.29 5.86 -11.69
N THR A 44 -18.94 5.65 -12.97
CA THR A 44 -19.66 4.71 -13.84
C THR A 44 -19.40 3.27 -13.40
N LEU A 45 -20.18 2.32 -13.93
CA LEU A 45 -19.97 0.90 -13.63
C LEU A 45 -18.58 0.44 -14.12
N GLU A 46 -18.17 0.86 -15.30
CA GLU A 46 -16.87 0.53 -15.89
C GLU A 46 -15.72 1.08 -15.05
N GLU A 47 -15.85 2.31 -14.54
CA GLU A 47 -14.86 2.92 -13.65
C GLU A 47 -14.79 2.18 -12.30
N LYS A 48 -15.93 1.79 -11.73
CA LYS A 48 -15.96 0.95 -10.52
C LYS A 48 -15.25 -0.38 -10.74
N ILE A 49 -15.51 -1.03 -11.88
CA ILE A 49 -14.84 -2.29 -12.23
C ILE A 49 -13.34 -2.07 -12.39
N SER A 50 -12.91 -0.98 -13.06
CA SER A 50 -11.49 -0.74 -13.33
C SER A 50 -10.64 -0.54 -12.07
N ILE A 51 -11.19 -0.02 -10.98
CA ILE A 51 -10.44 0.25 -9.75
C ILE A 51 -10.40 -0.92 -8.74
N ILE A 52 -11.19 -1.98 -8.96
CA ILE A 52 -11.19 -3.17 -8.08
C ILE A 52 -10.21 -4.26 -8.54
N HIS A 53 -9.44 -4.00 -9.58
CA HIS A 53 -8.38 -4.88 -10.05
C HIS A 53 -7.14 -4.07 -10.47
N ALA A 54 -6.02 -4.76 -10.64
CA ALA A 54 -4.79 -4.12 -11.12
C ALA A 54 -4.91 -3.74 -12.59
N ASP A 55 -4.40 -2.56 -12.95
CA ASP A 55 -4.27 -2.07 -14.33
C ASP A 55 -2.99 -2.60 -15.00
N SER A 56 -1.97 -2.87 -14.18
CA SER A 56 -0.75 -3.56 -14.55
C SER A 56 -0.25 -4.38 -13.35
N LYS A 57 0.95 -4.96 -13.42
CA LYS A 57 1.51 -5.76 -12.30
C LYS A 57 1.56 -5.00 -10.97
N PHE A 58 1.82 -3.69 -11.01
CA PHE A 58 2.05 -2.88 -9.82
C PHE A 58 1.29 -1.55 -9.84
N THR A 59 0.18 -1.45 -10.57
CA THR A 59 -0.61 -0.22 -10.61
C THR A 59 -2.11 -0.48 -10.51
N THR A 60 -2.83 0.49 -9.95
CA THR A 60 -4.27 0.59 -10.09
C THR A 60 -4.63 1.45 -11.29
N ALA A 61 -5.86 1.34 -11.81
CA ALA A 61 -6.34 2.25 -12.83
C ALA A 61 -6.47 3.69 -12.28
N ALA A 62 -6.26 4.67 -13.17
CA ALA A 62 -6.61 6.06 -12.91
C ALA A 62 -8.02 6.37 -13.41
N ILE A 63 -8.69 7.37 -12.81
CA ILE A 63 -9.93 7.95 -13.33
C ILE A 63 -9.73 9.46 -13.50
N PRO A 64 -9.12 9.88 -14.61
CA PRO A 64 -8.72 11.27 -14.81
C PRO A 64 -9.88 12.26 -14.73
N ARG A 65 -11.07 11.86 -15.19
CA ARG A 65 -12.28 12.67 -15.13
C ARG A 65 -12.65 13.10 -13.71
N LEU A 66 -12.33 12.30 -12.73
CA LEU A 66 -12.58 12.57 -11.31
C LEU A 66 -11.30 12.95 -10.54
N GLY A 67 -10.18 13.16 -11.24
CA GLY A 67 -8.91 13.48 -10.60
C GLY A 67 -8.34 12.36 -9.75
N ILE A 68 -8.77 11.11 -9.96
CA ILE A 68 -8.24 9.94 -9.24
C ILE A 68 -6.96 9.48 -9.96
N PRO A 69 -5.79 9.62 -9.33
CA PRO A 69 -4.54 9.20 -9.94
C PRO A 69 -4.39 7.68 -9.92
N ARG A 70 -3.56 7.16 -10.83
CA ARG A 70 -3.01 5.81 -10.73
C ARG A 70 -2.20 5.69 -9.44
N ARG A 71 -2.36 4.58 -8.73
CA ARG A 71 -1.52 4.25 -7.58
C ARG A 71 -0.44 3.27 -7.99
N TRP A 72 0.80 3.55 -7.57
CA TRP A 72 1.97 2.74 -7.87
C TRP A 72 2.39 1.94 -6.65
N MET A 73 2.50 0.64 -6.83
CA MET A 73 3.02 -0.28 -5.82
C MET A 73 4.48 -0.63 -6.14
N SER A 74 5.27 -0.89 -5.11
CA SER A 74 6.58 -1.50 -5.26
C SER A 74 6.72 -2.69 -4.35
N ASP A 75 7.23 -3.79 -4.88
CA ASP A 75 7.60 -4.95 -4.08
C ASP A 75 8.96 -4.73 -3.41
N GLY A 76 9.31 -5.60 -2.48
CA GLY A 76 10.59 -5.59 -1.78
C GLY A 76 10.53 -4.96 -0.39
N PRO A 77 10.22 -5.76 0.66
CA PRO A 77 10.21 -5.27 2.04
C PRO A 77 11.61 -4.87 2.58
N HIS A 78 12.68 -5.19 1.84
CA HIS A 78 14.07 -4.83 2.18
C HIS A 78 14.68 -3.80 1.22
N GLY A 79 13.84 -3.03 0.55
CA GLY A 79 14.24 -2.01 -0.41
C GLY A 79 13.25 -1.88 -1.56
N VAL A 80 13.17 -0.68 -2.11
CA VAL A 80 12.23 -0.37 -3.20
C VAL A 80 12.75 -0.99 -4.49
N ARG A 81 12.15 -2.09 -4.97
CA ARG A 81 12.64 -2.75 -6.18
C ARG A 81 12.61 -1.84 -7.40
N GLU A 82 13.42 -2.14 -8.39
CA GLU A 82 13.35 -1.50 -9.71
C GLU A 82 11.99 -1.72 -10.37
N ASP A 83 11.59 -0.80 -11.24
CA ASP A 83 10.34 -0.91 -11.98
C ASP A 83 10.43 -2.02 -13.03
N VAL A 84 9.32 -2.74 -13.18
CA VAL A 84 9.14 -3.71 -14.26
C VAL A 84 8.18 -3.16 -15.30
N GLY A 85 8.26 -3.68 -16.52
CA GLY A 85 7.30 -3.35 -17.58
C GLY A 85 5.88 -3.76 -17.18
N PRO A 86 4.84 -3.12 -17.73
CA PRO A 86 3.45 -3.26 -17.27
C PRO A 86 2.96 -4.70 -17.18
N ASP A 87 3.28 -5.53 -18.16
CA ASP A 87 2.81 -6.92 -18.26
C ASP A 87 3.93 -7.95 -18.22
N THR A 88 5.12 -7.55 -17.78
CA THR A 88 6.31 -8.41 -17.73
C THR A 88 7.00 -8.31 -16.37
N TRP A 89 7.88 -9.28 -16.08
CA TRP A 89 8.80 -9.24 -14.93
C TRP A 89 10.19 -8.72 -15.32
N GLN A 90 10.37 -8.29 -16.57
CA GLN A 90 11.62 -7.68 -17.00
C GLN A 90 11.72 -6.24 -16.47
N PRO A 91 12.92 -5.78 -16.12
CA PRO A 91 13.13 -4.38 -15.74
C PRO A 91 12.57 -3.41 -16.79
N ALA A 92 12.02 -2.31 -16.33
CA ALA A 92 11.53 -1.24 -17.21
C ALA A 92 12.68 -0.52 -17.96
N GLY A 93 13.92 -0.72 -17.50
CA GLY A 93 15.12 -0.17 -18.16
C GLY A 93 15.42 1.28 -17.79
N HIS A 94 14.92 1.77 -16.66
CA HIS A 94 15.30 3.08 -16.14
C HIS A 94 16.79 3.09 -15.73
N THR A 95 17.48 4.19 -15.98
CA THR A 95 18.90 4.35 -15.65
C THR A 95 19.16 4.95 -14.28
N ASP A 96 18.11 5.43 -13.64
CA ASP A 96 18.08 6.12 -12.34
C ASP A 96 17.20 5.40 -11.29
N ASP A 97 16.84 4.13 -11.56
CA ASP A 97 15.96 3.32 -10.72
C ASP A 97 16.76 2.51 -9.68
N PHE A 98 17.62 3.21 -8.94
CA PHE A 98 18.43 2.61 -7.88
C PHE A 98 17.65 2.50 -6.58
N SER A 99 17.94 1.45 -5.81
CA SER A 99 17.39 1.25 -4.48
C SER A 99 18.47 0.86 -3.47
N THR A 100 18.24 1.21 -2.22
CA THR A 100 19.09 0.76 -1.12
C THR A 100 18.73 -0.68 -0.76
N ALA A 101 19.73 -1.57 -0.73
CA ALA A 101 19.56 -2.91 -0.18
C ALA A 101 19.61 -2.82 1.35
N MET A 102 18.43 -2.89 1.98
CA MET A 102 18.30 -2.93 3.43
C MET A 102 18.58 -4.34 3.96
N PRO A 103 18.83 -4.50 5.28
CA PRO A 103 18.97 -5.81 5.88
C PRO A 103 17.77 -6.72 5.62
N ALA A 104 18.01 -8.02 5.50
CA ALA A 104 16.93 -9.00 5.44
C ALA A 104 16.04 -8.92 6.69
N GLY A 105 14.75 -9.20 6.58
CA GLY A 105 13.79 -9.08 7.69
C GLY A 105 14.21 -9.85 8.95
N ILE A 106 14.76 -11.05 8.76
CA ILE A 106 15.30 -11.83 9.89
C ILE A 106 16.52 -11.16 10.54
N CYS A 107 17.35 -10.45 9.78
CA CYS A 107 18.48 -9.69 10.30
C CYS A 107 17.99 -8.47 11.11
N LEU A 108 17.02 -7.74 10.59
CA LEU A 108 16.39 -6.64 11.30
C LEU A 108 15.77 -7.14 12.62
N ALA A 109 15.00 -8.22 12.58
CA ALA A 109 14.34 -8.77 13.77
C ALA A 109 15.35 -9.28 14.83
N ALA A 110 16.51 -9.78 14.42
CA ALA A 110 17.58 -10.22 15.34
C ALA A 110 18.15 -9.08 16.19
N THR A 111 17.86 -7.83 15.86
CA THR A 111 18.23 -6.67 16.68
C THR A 111 17.36 -6.51 17.93
N TRP A 112 16.16 -7.07 17.94
CA TRP A 112 15.14 -6.90 18.99
C TRP A 112 14.78 -5.44 19.26
N ASN A 113 15.00 -4.56 18.28
CA ASN A 113 14.84 -3.12 18.41
C ASN A 113 13.74 -2.58 17.48
N PRO A 114 12.50 -2.36 17.98
CA PRO A 114 11.41 -1.79 17.18
C PRO A 114 11.69 -0.38 16.66
N ASP A 115 12.52 0.42 17.35
CA ASP A 115 12.88 1.77 16.87
C ASP A 115 13.80 1.68 15.64
N LEU A 116 14.64 0.66 15.56
CA LEU A 116 15.44 0.40 14.37
C LEU A 116 14.55 -0.07 13.22
N ALA A 117 13.51 -0.88 13.50
CA ALA A 117 12.53 -1.25 12.50
C ALA A 117 11.74 -0.03 11.99
N PHE A 118 11.42 0.92 12.88
CA PHE A 118 10.84 2.20 12.48
C PHE A 118 11.78 2.96 11.53
N SER A 119 13.05 3.09 11.88
CA SER A 119 14.04 3.80 11.07
C SER A 119 14.25 3.17 9.68
N GLU A 120 14.24 1.82 9.59
CA GLU A 120 14.30 1.12 8.32
C GLU A 120 13.04 1.36 7.49
N GLY A 121 11.86 1.26 8.10
CA GLY A 121 10.59 1.57 7.45
C GLY A 121 10.54 3.02 6.95
N GLU A 122 11.00 3.98 7.75
CA GLU A 122 11.10 5.39 7.38
C GLU A 122 12.01 5.59 6.16
N ALA A 123 13.19 4.99 6.16
CA ALA A 123 14.13 5.09 5.03
C ALA A 123 13.55 4.50 3.74
N ILE A 124 12.92 3.32 3.82
CA ILE A 124 12.21 2.70 2.69
C ILE A 124 11.06 3.59 2.20
N GLY A 125 10.29 4.16 3.14
CA GLY A 125 9.20 5.07 2.81
C GLY A 125 9.68 6.33 2.09
N GLN A 126 10.77 6.94 2.55
CA GLN A 126 11.40 8.10 1.89
C GLN A 126 11.85 7.76 0.46
N GLU A 127 12.54 6.64 0.29
CA GLU A 127 13.02 6.19 -1.03
C GLU A 127 11.84 5.89 -1.96
N ALA A 128 10.81 5.19 -1.47
CA ALA A 128 9.59 4.92 -2.21
C ALA A 128 8.88 6.21 -2.66
N ARG A 129 8.76 7.18 -1.75
CA ARG A 129 8.15 8.48 -2.05
C ARG A 129 8.91 9.23 -3.12
N MET A 130 10.25 9.30 -3.03
CA MET A 130 11.09 9.96 -4.02
C MET A 130 10.98 9.30 -5.40
N ARG A 131 10.69 8.00 -5.46
CA ARG A 131 10.50 7.23 -6.68
C ARG A 131 9.06 7.16 -7.16
N GLY A 132 8.16 7.99 -6.58
CA GLY A 132 6.77 8.09 -7.01
C GLY A 132 5.91 6.87 -6.71
N LYS A 133 6.26 6.08 -5.67
CA LYS A 133 5.45 4.96 -5.20
C LYS A 133 4.45 5.43 -4.17
N ASP A 134 3.28 4.78 -4.14
CA ASP A 134 2.22 5.03 -3.17
C ASP A 134 2.13 3.93 -2.12
N ILE A 135 2.50 2.69 -2.49
CA ILE A 135 2.32 1.50 -1.66
C ILE A 135 3.57 0.64 -1.72
N MET A 136 4.12 0.31 -0.55
CA MET A 136 5.19 -0.67 -0.39
C MET A 136 4.59 -2.01 0.04
N LEU A 137 4.91 -3.09 -0.71
CA LEU A 137 4.44 -4.44 -0.43
C LEU A 137 5.31 -5.09 0.67
N GLY A 138 5.15 -4.61 1.87
CA GLY A 138 5.86 -5.03 3.08
C GLY A 138 5.26 -4.40 4.35
N PRO A 139 5.66 -4.91 5.53
CA PRO A 139 6.59 -6.02 5.79
C PRO A 139 5.97 -7.40 5.55
N GLY A 140 6.83 -8.41 5.33
CA GLY A 140 6.44 -9.82 5.39
C GLY A 140 6.45 -10.30 6.85
N VAL A 141 5.34 -10.91 7.31
CA VAL A 141 5.16 -11.29 8.73
C VAL A 141 4.76 -12.74 8.95
N ASN A 142 4.86 -13.60 7.92
CA ASN A 142 4.58 -15.02 8.10
C ASN A 142 5.63 -15.64 9.04
N ILE A 143 5.16 -16.49 9.94
CA ILE A 143 6.02 -17.10 10.97
C ILE A 143 6.86 -18.22 10.36
N LEU A 144 8.17 -18.19 10.63
CA LEU A 144 9.12 -19.21 10.21
C LEU A 144 8.87 -20.52 10.96
N ARG A 145 8.41 -21.57 10.27
CA ARG A 145 8.08 -22.86 10.85
C ARG A 145 9.09 -23.95 10.46
N THR A 146 9.75 -23.75 9.34
CA THR A 146 10.71 -24.69 8.78
C THR A 146 11.79 -23.93 8.02
N PRO A 147 13.04 -24.37 8.03
CA PRO A 147 14.10 -23.74 7.24
C PRO A 147 13.93 -23.93 5.73
N LEU A 148 13.01 -24.78 5.29
CA LEU A 148 12.81 -25.13 3.87
C LEU A 148 11.94 -24.12 3.10
N CYS A 149 11.33 -23.12 3.75
CA CYS A 149 10.59 -22.10 3.04
C CYS A 149 11.55 -21.11 2.35
N GLY A 150 11.42 -20.98 1.03
CA GLY A 150 12.31 -20.15 0.19
C GLY A 150 12.21 -18.65 0.47
N ARG A 151 11.23 -18.18 1.27
CA ARG A 151 11.02 -16.78 1.63
C ARG A 151 11.32 -16.46 3.10
N ASN A 152 11.97 -17.37 3.83
CA ASN A 152 12.32 -17.14 5.23
C ASN A 152 13.16 -15.89 5.45
N PHE A 153 14.03 -15.51 4.49
CA PHE A 153 14.82 -14.28 4.57
C PHE A 153 13.98 -13.01 4.64
N GLU A 154 12.78 -13.05 4.04
CA GLU A 154 11.88 -11.91 3.93
C GLU A 154 11.07 -11.66 5.22
N TYR A 155 10.90 -12.68 6.04
CA TYR A 155 10.10 -12.64 7.25
C TYR A 155 10.93 -12.26 8.49
N LEU A 156 10.22 -11.98 9.60
CA LEU A 156 10.85 -11.40 10.80
C LEU A 156 11.25 -12.44 11.85
N GLY A 157 10.87 -13.70 11.71
CA GLY A 157 11.30 -14.75 12.60
C GLY A 157 10.26 -15.79 12.99
N GLU A 158 10.57 -16.56 14.00
CA GLU A 158 9.75 -17.67 14.51
C GLU A 158 8.80 -17.23 15.64
N ASP A 159 9.14 -16.14 16.33
CA ASP A 159 8.40 -15.64 17.49
C ASP A 159 7.31 -14.64 17.06
N PRO A 160 6.02 -14.93 17.33
CA PRO A 160 4.91 -14.05 16.91
C PRO A 160 4.90 -12.70 17.64
N PHE A 161 5.43 -12.65 18.90
CA PHE A 161 5.50 -11.38 19.62
C PHE A 161 6.57 -10.47 19.05
N LEU A 162 7.79 -10.99 18.86
CA LEU A 162 8.89 -10.25 18.22
C LEU A 162 8.48 -9.77 16.83
N THR A 163 7.93 -10.67 16.01
CA THR A 163 7.41 -10.33 14.67
C THR A 163 6.40 -9.18 14.73
N SER A 164 5.48 -9.23 15.71
CA SER A 164 4.48 -8.16 15.88
C SER A 164 5.13 -6.82 16.23
N ARG A 165 6.09 -6.80 17.14
CA ARG A 165 6.76 -5.54 17.58
C ARG A 165 7.57 -4.93 16.45
N MET A 166 8.32 -5.73 15.72
CA MET A 166 9.13 -5.28 14.59
C MET A 166 8.24 -4.80 13.42
N ALA A 167 7.18 -5.53 13.12
CA ALA A 167 6.23 -5.13 12.08
C ALA A 167 5.56 -3.79 12.38
N VAL A 168 5.14 -3.56 13.63
CA VAL A 168 4.55 -2.27 14.05
C VAL A 168 5.53 -1.12 13.84
N GLY A 169 6.80 -1.30 14.22
CA GLY A 169 7.85 -0.31 13.98
C GLY A 169 7.99 0.01 12.49
N TYR A 170 8.23 -1.00 11.68
CA TYR A 170 8.41 -0.86 10.24
C TYR A 170 7.22 -0.14 9.56
N ILE A 171 5.98 -0.59 9.85
CA ILE A 171 4.76 -0.02 9.26
C ILE A 171 4.63 1.47 9.61
N ARG A 172 4.81 1.82 10.89
CA ARG A 172 4.75 3.21 11.32
C ARG A 172 5.82 4.08 10.67
N GLY A 173 7.02 3.54 10.51
CA GLY A 173 8.13 4.22 9.84
C GLY A 173 7.78 4.52 8.37
N ALA A 174 7.37 3.53 7.60
CA ALA A 174 7.00 3.72 6.19
C ALA A 174 5.81 4.67 6.03
N GLN A 175 4.77 4.51 6.85
CA GLN A 175 3.56 5.34 6.78
C GLN A 175 3.80 6.78 7.25
N SER A 176 4.83 7.04 8.06
CA SER A 176 5.24 8.42 8.40
C SER A 176 5.69 9.25 7.19
N GLN A 177 5.98 8.58 6.07
CA GLN A 177 6.40 9.19 4.81
C GLN A 177 5.27 9.26 3.76
N ASP A 178 4.01 9.15 4.18
CA ASP A 178 2.82 9.08 3.30
C ASP A 178 2.88 7.92 2.28
N ILE A 179 3.49 6.81 2.65
CA ILE A 179 3.53 5.58 1.87
C ILE A 179 2.71 4.51 2.59
N SER A 180 1.75 3.90 1.89
CA SER A 180 1.02 2.77 2.45
C SER A 180 1.95 1.57 2.63
N SER A 181 2.06 1.04 3.85
CA SER A 181 2.55 -0.32 4.04
C SER A 181 1.46 -1.33 3.67
N CYS A 182 1.88 -2.45 3.10
CA CYS A 182 1.01 -3.58 2.77
C CYS A 182 1.54 -4.82 3.49
N VAL A 183 1.04 -5.09 4.71
CA VAL A 183 1.46 -6.25 5.48
C VAL A 183 1.09 -7.54 4.77
N LYS A 184 2.03 -8.54 4.70
CA LYS A 184 1.85 -9.74 3.89
C LYS A 184 2.43 -10.99 4.55
N HIS A 185 1.98 -12.17 4.17
CA HIS A 185 0.86 -12.56 3.28
C HIS A 185 -0.26 -13.12 4.14
N PHE A 186 -1.44 -12.59 4.12
CA PHE A 186 -2.56 -12.97 4.97
C PHE A 186 -3.39 -14.10 4.33
N ALA A 187 -3.31 -15.37 4.84
CA ALA A 187 -2.45 -15.79 5.93
C ALA A 187 -1.83 -17.17 5.59
N LEU A 188 -0.88 -17.62 6.44
CA LEU A 188 -0.37 -18.98 6.38
C LEU A 188 0.48 -19.31 5.15
N ASN A 189 1.12 -18.34 4.51
CA ASN A 189 2.08 -18.56 3.42
C ASN A 189 3.45 -18.98 3.99
N ASN A 190 3.52 -20.21 4.49
CA ASN A 190 4.69 -20.76 5.19
C ASN A 190 5.52 -21.73 4.35
N GLN A 191 5.16 -21.90 3.07
CA GLN A 191 5.97 -22.59 2.07
C GLN A 191 5.75 -22.01 0.69
N GLU A 192 6.78 -22.11 -0.17
CA GLU A 192 6.73 -21.62 -1.54
C GLU A 192 6.44 -22.72 -2.57
N PHE A 193 6.71 -24.00 -2.22
CA PHE A 193 6.37 -25.11 -3.09
C PHE A 193 4.84 -25.21 -3.23
N GLN A 194 4.35 -25.14 -4.46
CA GLN A 194 2.92 -25.17 -4.80
C GLN A 194 2.09 -24.11 -4.06
N ARG A 195 2.65 -22.94 -3.75
CA ARG A 195 2.00 -21.89 -2.96
C ARG A 195 0.64 -21.42 -3.51
N GLY A 196 0.39 -21.57 -4.81
CA GLY A 196 -0.88 -21.19 -5.44
C GLY A 196 -1.97 -22.28 -5.36
N SER A 197 -1.69 -23.45 -4.80
CA SER A 197 -2.62 -24.58 -4.75
C SER A 197 -2.59 -25.37 -3.46
N ILE A 198 -1.59 -25.16 -2.60
CA ILE A 198 -1.52 -25.89 -1.33
C ILE A 198 -2.66 -25.48 -0.40
N ASN A 199 -3.27 -26.49 0.23
CA ASN A 199 -4.23 -26.29 1.30
C ASN A 199 -3.54 -26.42 2.65
N VAL A 200 -3.67 -25.39 3.49
CA VAL A 200 -3.11 -25.36 4.84
C VAL A 200 -4.17 -25.73 5.85
N GLU A 201 -3.82 -26.65 6.74
CA GLU A 201 -4.66 -27.04 7.87
C GLU A 201 -3.96 -26.67 9.18
N VAL A 202 -4.67 -26.02 10.06
CA VAL A 202 -4.20 -25.64 11.39
C VAL A 202 -5.39 -25.51 12.36
N ASP A 203 -5.19 -25.86 13.61
CA ASP A 203 -6.20 -25.70 14.66
C ASP A 203 -6.35 -24.22 15.05
N GLU A 204 -7.49 -23.87 15.65
CA GLU A 204 -7.84 -22.49 16.04
C GLU A 204 -6.84 -21.88 17.00
N ARG A 205 -6.36 -22.63 17.97
CA ARG A 205 -5.42 -22.13 18.96
C ARG A 205 -4.12 -21.73 18.30
N THR A 206 -3.56 -22.61 17.47
CA THR A 206 -2.31 -22.35 16.74
C THR A 206 -2.48 -21.19 15.78
N LEU A 207 -3.62 -21.11 15.08
CA LEU A 207 -3.93 -20.00 14.19
C LEU A 207 -3.87 -18.65 14.94
N HIS A 208 -4.57 -18.56 16.07
CA HIS A 208 -4.70 -17.31 16.82
C HIS A 208 -3.49 -16.98 17.69
N GLU A 209 -2.71 -17.95 18.16
CA GLU A 209 -1.54 -17.70 19.02
C GLU A 209 -0.24 -17.54 18.23
N ILE A 210 -0.14 -18.11 17.03
CA ILE A 210 1.12 -18.14 16.27
C ILE A 210 1.02 -17.32 14.98
N TYR A 211 0.00 -17.55 14.15
CA TYR A 211 -0.02 -17.02 12.78
C TYR A 211 -0.68 -15.66 12.63
N LEU A 212 -1.71 -15.35 13.42
CA LEU A 212 -2.44 -14.09 13.29
C LEU A 212 -1.93 -12.92 14.16
N PRO A 213 -1.15 -13.10 15.24
CA PRO A 213 -0.79 -11.97 16.12
C PRO A 213 -0.12 -10.81 15.42
N ALA A 214 0.79 -11.07 14.48
CA ALA A 214 1.49 -10.02 13.75
C ALA A 214 0.55 -9.20 12.84
N PHE A 215 -0.41 -9.85 12.19
CA PHE A 215 -1.43 -9.15 11.40
C PHE A 215 -2.37 -8.34 12.30
N LYS A 216 -2.77 -8.90 13.44
CA LYS A 216 -3.57 -8.18 14.44
C LYS A 216 -2.84 -6.92 14.92
N ALA A 217 -1.57 -7.02 15.26
CA ALA A 217 -0.76 -5.87 15.69
C ALA A 217 -0.60 -4.84 14.55
N ALA A 218 -0.37 -5.29 13.32
CA ALA A 218 -0.28 -4.41 12.16
C ALA A 218 -1.57 -3.58 11.98
N VAL A 219 -2.75 -4.19 12.14
CA VAL A 219 -4.03 -3.50 11.99
C VAL A 219 -4.34 -2.63 13.20
N GLN A 220 -4.31 -3.22 14.42
CA GLN A 220 -4.83 -2.56 15.61
C GLN A 220 -3.86 -1.57 16.25
N GLU A 221 -2.56 -1.80 16.11
CA GLU A 221 -1.54 -0.97 16.76
C GLU A 221 -0.81 -0.05 15.74
N ALA A 222 -0.43 -0.57 14.58
CA ALA A 222 0.25 0.24 13.58
C ALA A 222 -0.72 1.01 12.66
N GLY A 223 -1.98 0.60 12.58
CA GLY A 223 -2.95 1.21 11.67
C GLY A 223 -2.53 1.03 10.21
N VAL A 224 -2.12 -0.19 9.83
CA VAL A 224 -1.67 -0.49 8.46
C VAL A 224 -2.75 -0.15 7.43
N TRP A 225 -2.35 0.46 6.31
CA TRP A 225 -3.32 0.93 5.33
C TRP A 225 -3.74 -0.13 4.31
N SER A 226 -2.94 -1.18 4.14
CA SER A 226 -3.28 -2.28 3.24
C SER A 226 -2.75 -3.63 3.73
N VAL A 227 -3.41 -4.70 3.27
CA VAL A 227 -3.06 -6.09 3.60
C VAL A 227 -3.05 -6.89 2.30
N MET A 228 -2.03 -7.72 2.10
CA MET A 228 -1.93 -8.62 0.96
C MET A 228 -2.40 -10.02 1.34
N GLY A 229 -3.42 -10.53 0.65
CA GLY A 229 -3.87 -11.91 0.79
C GLY A 229 -2.81 -12.91 0.31
N ALA A 230 -2.76 -14.06 0.96
CA ALA A 230 -1.88 -15.16 0.54
C ALA A 230 -2.48 -15.93 -0.65
N TYR A 231 -1.60 -16.57 -1.42
CA TYR A 231 -2.04 -17.38 -2.58
C TYR A 231 -2.60 -18.74 -2.21
N ASN A 232 -2.16 -19.29 -1.07
CA ASN A 232 -2.55 -20.63 -0.62
C ASN A 232 -4.02 -20.72 -0.25
N GLN A 233 -4.49 -21.94 -0.17
CA GLN A 233 -5.77 -22.23 0.46
C GLN A 233 -5.61 -22.41 1.96
N PHE A 234 -6.67 -22.11 2.69
CA PHE A 234 -6.85 -22.41 4.10
C PHE A 234 -8.19 -23.13 4.26
N ARG A 235 -8.17 -24.34 4.79
CA ARG A 235 -9.37 -25.20 4.96
C ARG A 235 -10.21 -25.35 3.68
N GLY A 236 -9.53 -25.54 2.56
CA GLY A 236 -10.15 -25.81 1.26
C GLY A 236 -10.58 -24.58 0.46
N GLN A 237 -10.42 -23.36 0.99
CA GLN A 237 -10.74 -22.10 0.29
C GLN A 237 -9.47 -21.24 0.13
N HIS A 238 -9.34 -20.54 -1.00
CA HIS A 238 -8.25 -19.57 -1.15
C HIS A 238 -8.36 -18.45 -0.13
N CYS A 239 -7.23 -17.98 0.39
CA CYS A 239 -7.23 -16.97 1.47
C CYS A 239 -8.01 -15.69 1.14
N CYS A 240 -8.11 -15.31 -0.15
CA CYS A 240 -8.91 -14.17 -0.57
C CYS A 240 -10.42 -14.47 -0.74
N GLU A 241 -10.84 -15.72 -0.56
CA GLU A 241 -12.24 -16.20 -0.65
C GLU A 241 -12.71 -16.80 0.67
N ASN A 242 -11.81 -16.91 1.66
CA ASN A 242 -12.08 -17.56 2.93
C ASN A 242 -12.88 -16.63 3.85
N ASP A 243 -13.94 -17.16 4.49
CA ASP A 243 -14.84 -16.45 5.39
C ASP A 243 -14.24 -16.19 6.79
#